data_82b0a96fe14e8998db6f7fd79587d006
#
_entry.id   82b0a96fe14e8998db6f7fd79587d006
#
_cell.length_a   1.000
_cell.length_b   1.000
_cell.length_c   1.000
_cell.angle_alpha   90.00
_cell.angle_beta   90.00
_cell.angle_gamma   90.00
#
_symmetry.space_group_name_H-M   'P 1'
#
loop_
_entity.id
_entity.type
_entity.pdbx_description
1 polymer ?
#
loop_
_entity_poly.entity_id
_entity_poly.type
_entity_poly.pdbx_seq_one_letter_code
_entity_poly.pdbx_strand_id
1 'polypeptide(L)'
;MEKKLIVIVPAAGAGKRLGLGINKAFALLRGAPLIVHCLHMLEQTELVQRAVVVLAPAEVDEGRALLTQYQEQYFPSLPFSVVAGGKERQDSVVNALATITEEDCYIAVHDGARPFAGREVFARTLAAAQEHGAAIAAVPVKDTIKVINAAGEVVATPVRSTLQAVQTPQIFAAALLKMAYAQLAAQPAAVTDDASVVELLGHKVVVAPGRYENIKITTPEDLVFAENLLAEQEQKDGK
;
A
#
# COMPACT_ATOMS: atom_id res chain seq x y z
N MET A 1 -0.94 8.07 25.42
CA MET A 1 0.19 7.60 24.56
C MET A 1 -0.32 7.62 23.13
N GLU A 2 0.46 8.19 22.22
CA GLU A 2 0.12 8.17 20.79
C GLU A 2 0.16 6.72 20.28
N LYS A 3 -0.93 6.28 19.63
CA LYS A 3 -1.02 4.90 19.16
C LYS A 3 -0.06 4.69 18.01
N LYS A 4 0.68 3.59 18.08
CA LYS A 4 1.71 3.21 17.09
C LYS A 4 1.10 2.88 15.73
N LEU A 5 1.75 3.31 14.64
CA LEU A 5 1.40 2.91 13.27
C LEU A 5 2.42 1.89 12.76
N ILE A 6 1.95 0.70 12.41
CA ILE A 6 2.75 -0.35 11.77
C ILE A 6 2.31 -0.46 10.33
N VAL A 7 3.26 -0.54 9.39
CA VAL A 7 2.93 -0.64 7.96
C VAL A 7 3.25 -2.02 7.42
N ILE A 8 2.26 -2.71 6.88
CA ILE A 8 2.45 -3.90 6.05
C ILE A 8 2.66 -3.41 4.62
N VAL A 9 3.74 -3.86 3.98
CA VAL A 9 4.11 -3.49 2.61
C VAL A 9 4.06 -4.73 1.72
N PRO A 10 2.91 -5.04 1.09
CA PRO A 10 2.80 -6.14 0.15
C PRO A 10 3.66 -5.88 -1.10
N ALA A 11 4.63 -6.73 -1.34
CA ALA A 11 5.59 -6.65 -2.44
C ALA A 11 5.86 -8.02 -3.11
N ALA A 12 5.06 -9.05 -2.82
CA ALA A 12 5.21 -10.42 -3.36
C ALA A 12 4.70 -10.60 -4.80
N GLY A 13 4.18 -9.55 -5.43
CA GLY A 13 3.58 -9.65 -6.77
C GLY A 13 4.62 -9.77 -7.88
N ALA A 14 4.47 -10.75 -8.77
CA ALA A 14 5.40 -11.09 -9.86
C ALA A 14 5.61 -10.00 -10.94
N GLY A 15 4.98 -8.84 -10.84
CA GLY A 15 5.24 -7.69 -11.71
C GLY A 15 5.02 -7.91 -13.21
N LYS A 16 4.24 -8.91 -13.63
CA LYS A 16 4.07 -9.33 -15.04
C LYS A 16 3.79 -8.18 -16.02
N ARG A 17 3.08 -7.14 -15.57
CA ARG A 17 2.71 -5.97 -16.41
C ARG A 17 3.87 -5.02 -16.69
N LEU A 18 4.93 -5.04 -15.88
CA LEU A 18 6.11 -4.21 -16.10
C LEU A 18 7.06 -4.80 -17.17
N GLY A 19 6.88 -6.09 -17.52
CA GLY A 19 7.64 -6.75 -18.59
C GLY A 19 9.12 -7.03 -18.29
N LEU A 20 9.59 -6.78 -17.08
CA LEU A 20 11.01 -6.85 -16.72
C LEU A 20 11.49 -8.27 -16.33
N GLY A 21 10.60 -9.26 -16.23
CA GLY A 21 10.96 -10.63 -15.81
C GLY A 21 11.38 -10.75 -14.34
N ILE A 22 11.32 -9.66 -13.57
CA ILE A 22 11.63 -9.59 -12.14
C ILE A 22 10.43 -9.08 -11.35
N ASN A 23 10.44 -9.28 -10.04
CA ASN A 23 9.46 -8.64 -9.16
C ASN A 23 9.56 -7.10 -9.29
N LYS A 24 8.43 -6.46 -9.56
CA LYS A 24 8.37 -5.00 -9.76
C LYS A 24 8.89 -4.18 -8.56
N ALA A 25 8.82 -4.74 -7.35
CA ALA A 25 9.33 -4.08 -6.15
C ALA A 25 10.86 -3.84 -6.24
N PHE A 26 11.56 -4.67 -7.01
CA PHE A 26 12.99 -4.55 -7.27
C PHE A 26 13.33 -3.79 -8.55
N ALA A 27 12.33 -3.35 -9.32
CA ALA A 27 12.59 -2.49 -10.47
C ALA A 27 13.27 -1.20 -10.02
N LEU A 28 14.30 -0.79 -10.77
CA LEU A 28 15.06 0.40 -10.42
C LEU A 28 14.33 1.67 -10.84
N LEU A 29 14.30 2.62 -9.94
CA LEU A 29 13.87 4.00 -10.16
C LEU A 29 15.03 4.90 -9.71
N ARG A 30 15.66 5.63 -10.63
CA ARG A 30 16.85 6.46 -10.37
C ARG A 30 17.96 5.75 -9.56
N GLY A 31 18.22 4.49 -9.91
CA GLY A 31 19.33 3.70 -9.34
C GLY A 31 19.02 2.97 -8.04
N ALA A 32 17.85 3.16 -7.43
CA ALA A 32 17.41 2.38 -6.26
C ALA A 32 16.11 1.61 -6.55
N PRO A 33 15.90 0.42 -5.92
CA PRO A 33 14.66 -0.35 -6.08
C PRO A 33 13.42 0.42 -5.63
N LEU A 34 12.27 0.20 -6.29
CA LEU A 34 10.99 0.83 -5.91
C LEU A 34 10.63 0.64 -4.44
N ILE A 35 10.89 -0.55 -3.90
CA ILE A 35 10.61 -0.85 -2.50
C ILE A 35 11.48 -0.01 -1.54
N VAL A 36 12.70 0.35 -1.93
CA VAL A 36 13.59 1.24 -1.17
C VAL A 36 13.01 2.65 -1.12
N HIS A 37 12.53 3.18 -2.25
CA HIS A 37 11.85 4.47 -2.29
C HIS A 37 10.56 4.47 -1.45
N CYS A 38 9.82 3.36 -1.45
CA CYS A 38 8.64 3.21 -0.60
C CYS A 38 9.02 3.28 0.89
N LEU A 39 10.04 2.54 1.34
CA LEU A 39 10.49 2.56 2.74
C LEU A 39 11.07 3.92 3.13
N HIS A 40 11.82 4.56 2.24
CA HIS A 40 12.29 5.93 2.44
C HIS A 40 11.12 6.90 2.65
N MET A 41 10.12 6.86 1.80
CA MET A 41 8.90 7.67 1.96
C MET A 41 8.20 7.38 3.29
N LEU A 42 8.11 6.10 3.71
CA LEU A 42 7.50 5.74 5.00
C LEU A 42 8.26 6.35 6.18
N GLU A 43 9.60 6.32 6.16
CA GLU A 43 10.42 6.97 7.18
C GLU A 43 10.18 8.48 7.23
N GLN A 44 10.16 9.14 6.07
CA GLN A 44 9.92 10.57 5.95
C GLN A 44 8.52 11.00 6.46
N THR A 45 7.60 10.07 6.62
CA THR A 45 6.31 10.40 7.28
C THR A 45 6.47 10.73 8.76
N GLU A 46 7.48 10.19 9.45
CA GLU A 46 7.70 10.25 10.91
C GLU A 46 6.53 9.69 11.75
N LEU A 47 5.58 9.02 11.10
CA LEU A 47 4.40 8.42 11.73
C LEU A 47 4.56 6.91 11.92
N VAL A 48 5.44 6.29 11.14
CA VAL A 48 5.58 4.84 11.06
C VAL A 48 6.59 4.35 12.07
N GLN A 49 6.16 3.46 12.95
CA GLN A 49 7.03 2.84 13.94
C GLN A 49 7.93 1.75 13.35
N ARG A 50 7.38 0.93 12.46
CA ARG A 50 8.10 -0.13 11.75
C ARG A 50 7.35 -0.59 10.51
N ALA A 51 8.05 -1.23 9.58
CA ALA A 51 7.49 -1.83 8.39
C ALA A 51 7.62 -3.36 8.41
N VAL A 52 6.60 -4.05 7.90
CA VAL A 52 6.62 -5.49 7.60
C VAL A 52 6.53 -5.65 6.10
N VAL A 53 7.65 -5.93 5.45
CA VAL A 53 7.72 -6.12 4.00
C VAL A 53 7.37 -7.56 3.66
N VAL A 54 6.44 -7.76 2.73
CA VAL A 54 6.01 -9.09 2.31
C VAL A 54 6.53 -9.37 0.91
N LEU A 55 7.41 -10.35 0.77
CA LEU A 55 8.02 -10.78 -0.50
C LEU A 55 7.58 -12.18 -0.90
N ALA A 56 7.75 -12.55 -2.16
CA ALA A 56 7.55 -13.92 -2.57
C ALA A 56 8.48 -14.87 -1.78
N PRO A 57 8.06 -16.09 -1.42
CA PRO A 57 8.86 -16.98 -0.58
C PRO A 57 10.29 -17.18 -1.07
N ALA A 58 10.49 -17.27 -2.39
CA ALA A 58 11.82 -17.43 -2.99
C ALA A 58 12.70 -16.16 -2.94
N GLU A 59 12.11 -15.00 -2.66
CA GLU A 59 12.77 -13.69 -2.67
C GLU A 59 13.08 -13.15 -1.26
N VAL A 60 12.69 -13.86 -0.20
CA VAL A 60 12.76 -13.36 1.19
C VAL A 60 14.20 -13.05 1.61
N ASP A 61 15.12 -13.97 1.39
CA ASP A 61 16.50 -13.81 1.86
C ASP A 61 17.29 -12.79 1.02
N GLU A 62 17.13 -12.86 -0.30
CA GLU A 62 17.73 -11.89 -1.22
C GLU A 62 17.17 -10.48 -0.99
N GLY A 63 15.85 -10.36 -0.86
CA GLY A 63 15.20 -9.08 -0.60
C GLY A 63 15.57 -8.49 0.77
N ARG A 64 15.72 -9.33 1.80
CA ARG A 64 16.21 -8.88 3.12
C ARG A 64 17.64 -8.34 3.02
N ALA A 65 18.53 -9.06 2.34
CA ALA A 65 19.92 -8.62 2.14
C ALA A 65 19.97 -7.30 1.37
N LEU A 66 19.19 -7.18 0.29
CA LEU A 66 19.09 -5.96 -0.50
C LEU A 66 18.58 -4.78 0.35
N LEU A 67 17.49 -4.94 1.10
CA LEU A 67 16.95 -3.87 1.94
C LEU A 67 17.93 -3.45 3.03
N THR A 68 18.65 -4.39 3.63
CA THR A 68 19.70 -4.09 4.62
C THR A 68 20.85 -3.29 4.01
N GLN A 69 21.23 -3.58 2.76
CA GLN A 69 22.28 -2.81 2.05
C GLN A 69 21.86 -1.34 1.82
N TYR A 70 20.58 -1.09 1.51
CA TYR A 70 20.07 0.27 1.25
C TYR A 70 19.66 1.01 2.53
N GLN A 71 19.48 0.34 3.67
CA GLN A 71 18.89 0.91 4.88
C GLN A 71 19.65 2.14 5.36
N GLU A 72 20.99 2.05 5.52
CA GLU A 72 21.79 3.14 6.07
C GLU A 72 21.68 4.43 5.25
N GLN A 73 21.55 4.30 3.93
CA GLN A 73 21.50 5.45 3.02
C GLN A 73 20.09 6.04 2.87
N TYR A 74 19.03 5.21 2.88
CA TYR A 74 17.69 5.64 2.48
C TYR A 74 16.68 5.73 3.62
N PHE A 75 16.75 4.83 4.61
CA PHE A 75 15.80 4.76 5.72
C PHE A 75 16.44 4.26 7.02
N PRO A 76 17.51 4.97 7.52
CA PRO A 76 18.33 4.51 8.63
C PRO A 76 17.58 4.32 9.94
N SER A 77 16.50 5.05 10.16
CA SER A 77 15.73 5.05 11.40
C SER A 77 14.46 4.19 11.36
N LEU A 78 14.07 3.66 10.19
CA LEU A 78 12.87 2.83 10.05
C LEU A 78 13.19 1.34 10.29
N PRO A 79 12.78 0.75 11.41
CA PRO A 79 12.89 -0.68 11.62
C PRO A 79 12.04 -1.44 10.61
N PHE A 80 12.56 -2.51 10.05
CA PHE A 80 11.79 -3.37 9.15
C PHE A 80 11.99 -4.85 9.42
N SER A 81 11.03 -5.65 9.01
CA SER A 81 11.14 -7.11 8.91
C SER A 81 10.65 -7.58 7.55
N VAL A 82 11.15 -8.74 7.11
CA VAL A 82 10.73 -9.35 5.84
C VAL A 82 10.08 -10.69 6.14
N VAL A 83 8.88 -10.89 5.59
CA VAL A 83 8.10 -12.13 5.73
C VAL A 83 7.74 -12.71 4.37
N ALA A 84 7.54 -14.02 4.30
CA ALA A 84 7.08 -14.68 3.10
C ALA A 84 5.59 -14.40 2.85
N GLY A 85 5.25 -14.05 1.63
CA GLY A 85 3.86 -13.95 1.17
C GLY A 85 3.21 -15.31 0.95
N GLY A 86 1.91 -15.28 0.69
CA GLY A 86 1.12 -16.46 0.33
C GLY A 86 0.84 -16.53 -1.17
N LYS A 87 -0.12 -17.39 -1.55
CA LYS A 87 -0.51 -17.58 -2.95
C LYS A 87 -1.18 -16.32 -3.52
N GLU A 88 -1.99 -15.67 -2.70
CA GLU A 88 -2.73 -14.47 -3.06
C GLU A 88 -2.34 -13.29 -2.18
N ARG A 89 -2.79 -12.08 -2.57
CA ARG A 89 -2.52 -10.85 -1.83
C ARG A 89 -3.01 -10.93 -0.38
N GLN A 90 -4.22 -11.46 -0.18
CA GLN A 90 -4.81 -11.63 1.14
C GLN A 90 -3.99 -12.57 2.05
N ASP A 91 -3.47 -13.68 1.51
CA ASP A 91 -2.62 -14.60 2.27
C ASP A 91 -1.32 -13.90 2.72
N SER A 92 -0.79 -13.05 1.86
CA SER A 92 0.41 -12.25 2.15
C SER A 92 0.17 -11.28 3.30
N VAL A 93 -1.00 -10.63 3.35
CA VAL A 93 -1.37 -9.75 4.47
C VAL A 93 -1.59 -10.55 5.75
N VAL A 94 -2.23 -11.73 5.68
CA VAL A 94 -2.40 -12.64 6.84
C VAL A 94 -1.06 -13.05 7.43
N ASN A 95 -0.09 -13.42 6.60
CA ASN A 95 1.25 -13.80 7.05
C ASN A 95 1.95 -12.63 7.78
N ALA A 96 1.79 -11.40 7.28
CA ALA A 96 2.32 -10.22 7.95
C ALA A 96 1.60 -9.93 9.26
N LEU A 97 0.27 -10.02 9.29
CA LEU A 97 -0.54 -9.81 10.50
C LEU A 97 -0.16 -10.77 11.64
N ALA A 98 0.20 -12.01 11.31
CA ALA A 98 0.66 -13.01 12.29
C ALA A 98 1.95 -12.60 13.01
N THR A 99 2.75 -11.70 12.44
CA THR A 99 3.99 -11.19 13.06
C THR A 99 3.78 -9.92 13.90
N ILE A 100 2.56 -9.36 13.90
CA ILE A 100 2.21 -8.15 14.63
C ILE A 100 1.50 -8.56 15.93
N THR A 101 2.23 -8.53 17.04
CA THR A 101 1.72 -8.91 18.37
C THR A 101 1.06 -7.75 19.12
N GLU A 102 1.32 -6.52 18.68
CA GLU A 102 0.75 -5.30 19.24
C GLU A 102 -0.78 -5.28 19.02
N GLU A 103 -1.54 -5.03 20.10
CA GLU A 103 -3.00 -4.95 20.04
C GLU A 103 -3.50 -3.50 19.96
N ASP A 104 -2.89 -2.60 20.71
CA ASP A 104 -3.26 -1.18 20.77
C ASP A 104 -2.43 -0.36 19.77
N CYS A 105 -2.60 -0.67 18.49
CA CYS A 105 -1.94 0.03 17.38
C CYS A 105 -2.88 0.16 16.17
N TYR A 106 -2.45 0.95 15.20
CA TYR A 106 -3.02 0.98 13.85
C TYR A 106 -2.12 0.22 12.89
N ILE A 107 -2.74 -0.44 11.92
CA ILE A 107 -2.04 -1.13 10.83
C ILE A 107 -2.42 -0.45 9.53
N ALA A 108 -1.41 0.04 8.81
CA ALA A 108 -1.56 0.46 7.43
C ALA A 108 -1.16 -0.69 6.49
N VAL A 109 -1.96 -0.96 5.49
CA VAL A 109 -1.53 -1.75 4.33
C VAL A 109 -1.20 -0.78 3.21
N HIS A 110 0.06 -0.78 2.75
CA HIS A 110 0.55 0.16 1.76
C HIS A 110 1.32 -0.55 0.65
N ASP A 111 0.89 -0.38 -0.60
CA ASP A 111 1.53 -1.01 -1.76
C ASP A 111 3.01 -0.60 -1.88
N GLY A 112 3.95 -1.57 -1.92
CA GLY A 112 5.38 -1.31 -2.11
C GLY A 112 5.76 -0.65 -3.44
N ALA A 113 4.79 -0.50 -4.35
CA ALA A 113 4.91 0.20 -5.62
C ALA A 113 4.26 1.61 -5.63
N ARG A 114 4.03 2.22 -4.45
CA ARG A 114 3.52 3.60 -4.30
C ARG A 114 4.47 4.47 -3.46
N PRO A 115 5.60 4.90 -4.01
CA PRO A 115 6.60 5.65 -3.25
C PRO A 115 6.24 7.14 -3.02
N PHE A 116 5.06 7.61 -3.46
CA PHE A 116 4.70 9.05 -3.47
C PHE A 116 3.52 9.43 -2.58
N ALA A 117 3.10 8.58 -1.65
CA ALA A 117 1.99 8.90 -0.75
C ALA A 117 2.29 10.12 0.14
N GLY A 118 3.48 10.15 0.74
CA GLY A 118 3.96 11.25 1.58
C GLY A 118 3.25 11.35 2.94
N ARG A 119 3.81 12.20 3.81
CA ARG A 119 3.35 12.42 5.19
C ARG A 119 1.88 12.82 5.29
N GLU A 120 1.45 13.75 4.43
CA GLU A 120 0.10 14.30 4.51
C GLU A 120 -1.01 13.26 4.26
N VAL A 121 -0.81 12.35 3.29
CA VAL A 121 -1.79 11.30 3.00
C VAL A 121 -1.85 10.32 4.17
N PHE A 122 -0.69 9.91 4.71
CA PHE A 122 -0.64 9.05 5.88
C PHE A 122 -1.30 9.71 7.10
N ALA A 123 -1.00 10.98 7.39
CA ALA A 123 -1.56 11.70 8.54
C ALA A 123 -3.09 11.82 8.46
N ARG A 124 -3.64 12.20 7.29
CA ARG A 124 -5.09 12.32 7.10
C ARG A 124 -5.79 10.96 7.21
N THR A 125 -5.22 9.92 6.60
CA THR A 125 -5.80 8.58 6.64
C THR A 125 -5.73 8.00 8.07
N LEU A 126 -4.62 8.24 8.78
CA LEU A 126 -4.48 7.80 10.18
C LEU A 126 -5.47 8.52 11.08
N ALA A 127 -5.63 9.84 10.96
CA ALA A 127 -6.60 10.60 11.75
C ALA A 127 -8.03 10.09 11.52
N ALA A 128 -8.42 9.85 10.27
CA ALA A 128 -9.72 9.27 9.95
C ALA A 128 -9.89 7.84 10.50
N ALA A 129 -8.83 7.01 10.47
CA ALA A 129 -8.88 5.68 11.08
C ALA A 129 -8.95 5.74 12.60
N GLN A 130 -8.34 6.74 13.24
CA GLN A 130 -8.45 6.96 14.69
C GLN A 130 -9.87 7.31 15.12
N GLU A 131 -10.59 8.05 14.30
CA GLU A 131 -11.97 8.45 14.58
C GLU A 131 -12.98 7.33 14.27
N HIS A 132 -12.77 6.59 13.18
CA HIS A 132 -13.77 5.67 12.63
C HIS A 132 -13.38 4.18 12.67
N GLY A 133 -12.17 3.85 13.12
CA GLY A 133 -11.64 2.47 13.15
C GLY A 133 -11.04 1.99 11.83
N ALA A 134 -11.48 2.52 10.68
CA ALA A 134 -11.03 2.13 9.34
C ALA A 134 -11.10 3.30 8.37
N ALA A 135 -10.02 3.55 7.63
CA ALA A 135 -9.96 4.59 6.60
C ALA A 135 -9.05 4.21 5.43
N ILE A 136 -9.36 4.73 4.26
CA ILE A 136 -8.57 4.53 3.04
C ILE A 136 -8.26 5.85 2.37
N ALA A 137 -7.08 5.95 1.76
CA ALA A 137 -6.75 7.07 0.89
C ALA A 137 -7.41 6.87 -0.47
N ALA A 138 -8.05 7.90 -1.03
CA ALA A 138 -8.58 7.86 -2.39
C ALA A 138 -8.63 9.26 -3.01
N VAL A 139 -8.76 9.29 -4.33
CA VAL A 139 -8.95 10.53 -5.10
C VAL A 139 -10.23 10.46 -5.94
N PRO A 140 -10.91 11.59 -6.19
CA PRO A 140 -12.04 11.61 -7.12
C PRO A 140 -11.65 11.08 -8.50
N VAL A 141 -12.56 10.30 -9.11
CA VAL A 141 -12.34 9.82 -10.48
C VAL A 141 -12.45 10.99 -11.47
N LYS A 142 -11.44 11.13 -12.35
CA LYS A 142 -11.40 12.20 -13.37
C LYS A 142 -12.20 11.83 -14.62
N ASP A 143 -12.09 10.59 -15.07
CA ASP A 143 -12.72 10.11 -16.31
C ASP A 143 -14.17 9.67 -16.11
N THR A 144 -14.94 9.63 -17.20
CA THR A 144 -16.26 9.00 -17.19
C THR A 144 -16.13 7.49 -17.17
N ILE A 145 -16.63 6.84 -16.11
CA ILE A 145 -16.61 5.38 -15.97
C ILE A 145 -17.84 4.77 -16.61
N LYS A 146 -17.63 3.70 -17.36
CA LYS A 146 -18.69 2.87 -17.95
C LYS A 146 -18.65 1.48 -17.34
N VAL A 147 -19.81 0.97 -16.99
CA VAL A 147 -19.99 -0.45 -16.68
C VAL A 147 -20.34 -1.15 -18.00
N ILE A 148 -19.63 -2.24 -18.30
CA ILE A 148 -19.84 -3.01 -19.53
C ILE A 148 -20.23 -4.45 -19.21
N ASN A 149 -20.98 -5.09 -20.11
CA ASN A 149 -21.24 -6.54 -20.05
C ASN A 149 -20.10 -7.35 -20.72
N ALA A 150 -20.22 -8.68 -20.74
CA ALA A 150 -19.22 -9.57 -21.34
C ALA A 150 -19.05 -9.37 -22.87
N ALA A 151 -20.02 -8.78 -23.56
CA ALA A 151 -19.97 -8.44 -24.99
C ALA A 151 -19.28 -7.10 -25.27
N GLY A 152 -18.86 -6.36 -24.20
CA GLY A 152 -18.26 -5.03 -24.33
C GLY A 152 -19.27 -3.89 -24.51
N GLU A 153 -20.57 -4.16 -24.35
CA GLU A 153 -21.61 -3.15 -24.46
C GLU A 153 -21.76 -2.38 -23.17
N VAL A 154 -21.99 -1.06 -23.26
CA VAL A 154 -22.21 -0.19 -22.09
C VAL A 154 -23.59 -0.49 -21.49
N VAL A 155 -23.62 -0.90 -20.23
CA VAL A 155 -24.86 -1.20 -19.48
C VAL A 155 -25.21 -0.13 -18.44
N ALA A 156 -24.22 0.64 -17.95
CA ALA A 156 -24.45 1.74 -17.03
C ALA A 156 -23.35 2.80 -17.10
N THR A 157 -23.68 4.01 -16.65
CA THR A 157 -22.72 5.09 -16.42
C THR A 157 -22.92 5.59 -14.99
N PRO A 158 -22.08 5.17 -14.03
CA PRO A 158 -22.18 5.63 -12.65
C PRO A 158 -22.04 7.15 -12.52
N VAL A 159 -22.66 7.73 -11.51
CA VAL A 159 -22.52 9.15 -11.19
C VAL A 159 -21.09 9.41 -10.71
N ARG A 160 -20.28 10.12 -11.50
CA ARG A 160 -18.85 10.33 -11.23
C ARG A 160 -18.55 10.93 -9.86
N SER A 161 -19.38 11.82 -9.35
CA SER A 161 -19.21 12.45 -8.03
C SER A 161 -19.30 11.48 -6.85
N THR A 162 -19.83 10.27 -7.06
CA THR A 162 -19.87 9.21 -6.03
C THR A 162 -18.75 8.20 -6.16
N LEU A 163 -17.87 8.36 -7.15
CA LEU A 163 -16.77 7.43 -7.41
C LEU A 163 -15.45 7.96 -6.89
N GLN A 164 -14.71 7.06 -6.25
CA GLN A 164 -13.35 7.32 -5.76
C GLN A 164 -12.38 6.29 -6.34
N ALA A 165 -11.23 6.74 -6.81
CA ALA A 165 -10.12 5.85 -7.17
C ALA A 165 -9.32 5.57 -5.91
N VAL A 166 -9.46 4.34 -5.38
CA VAL A 166 -8.85 3.93 -4.12
C VAL A 166 -7.34 3.78 -4.29
N GLN A 167 -6.64 4.29 -3.30
CA GLN A 167 -5.19 4.21 -3.16
C GLN A 167 -4.82 3.48 -1.86
N THR A 168 -3.54 3.43 -1.56
CA THR A 168 -3.02 3.12 -0.23
C THR A 168 -2.18 4.31 0.26
N PRO A 169 -2.09 4.53 1.61
CA PRO A 169 -2.37 3.59 2.68
C PRO A 169 -3.87 3.33 2.87
N GLN A 170 -4.19 2.10 3.31
CA GLN A 170 -5.45 1.73 3.91
C GLN A 170 -5.15 1.44 5.38
N ILE A 171 -5.75 2.18 6.31
CA ILE A 171 -5.38 2.16 7.74
C ILE A 171 -6.55 1.70 8.60
N PHE A 172 -6.26 0.79 9.51
CA PHE A 172 -7.25 0.13 10.35
C PHE A 172 -6.76 0.02 11.79
N ALA A 173 -7.68 0.02 12.75
CA ALA A 173 -7.38 -0.46 14.10
C ALA A 173 -6.93 -1.93 14.01
N ALA A 174 -5.84 -2.29 14.68
CA ALA A 174 -5.24 -3.63 14.55
C ALA A 174 -6.22 -4.76 14.88
N ALA A 175 -6.97 -4.63 15.96
CA ALA A 175 -7.98 -5.62 16.35
C ALA A 175 -9.06 -5.82 15.28
N LEU A 176 -9.53 -4.72 14.65
CA LEU A 176 -10.53 -4.77 13.60
C LEU A 176 -10.01 -5.51 12.36
N LEU A 177 -8.80 -5.17 11.89
CA LEU A 177 -8.21 -5.81 10.71
C LEU A 177 -7.95 -7.30 10.93
N LYS A 178 -7.39 -7.67 12.12
CA LYS A 178 -7.18 -9.08 12.48
C LYS A 178 -8.49 -9.87 12.53
N MET A 179 -9.55 -9.30 13.10
CA MET A 179 -10.88 -9.93 13.15
C MET A 179 -11.45 -10.11 11.73
N ALA A 180 -11.32 -9.11 10.86
CA ALA A 180 -11.81 -9.16 9.48
C ALA A 180 -11.12 -10.28 8.69
N TYR A 181 -9.81 -10.41 8.79
CA TYR A 181 -9.07 -11.48 8.13
C TYR A 181 -9.36 -12.87 8.72
N ALA A 182 -9.60 -12.97 10.03
CA ALA A 182 -10.03 -14.22 10.65
C ALA A 182 -11.40 -14.67 10.12
N GLN A 183 -12.34 -13.75 9.95
CA GLN A 183 -13.65 -14.06 9.35
C GLN A 183 -13.53 -14.46 7.88
N LEU A 184 -12.71 -13.74 7.09
CA LEU A 184 -12.47 -14.10 5.68
C LEU A 184 -11.89 -15.52 5.55
N ALA A 185 -10.99 -15.94 6.46
CA ALA A 185 -10.46 -17.29 6.48
C ALA A 185 -11.54 -18.35 6.81
N ALA A 186 -12.49 -18.03 7.69
CA ALA A 186 -13.60 -18.91 8.05
C ALA A 186 -14.70 -18.94 6.97
N GLN A 187 -14.90 -17.86 6.25
CA GLN A 187 -15.93 -17.70 5.21
C GLN A 187 -15.31 -17.00 3.99
N PRO A 188 -14.64 -17.76 3.10
CA PRO A 188 -13.96 -17.20 1.93
C PRO A 188 -14.91 -16.40 1.03
N ALA A 189 -14.49 -15.18 0.66
CA ALA A 189 -15.21 -14.29 -0.24
C ALA A 189 -14.22 -13.64 -1.22
N ALA A 190 -14.72 -13.20 -2.37
CA ALA A 190 -13.92 -12.41 -3.31
C ALA A 190 -13.71 -11.01 -2.75
N VAL A 191 -12.44 -10.65 -2.53
CA VAL A 191 -12.04 -9.32 -2.03
C VAL A 191 -11.01 -8.72 -2.98
N THR A 192 -11.01 -7.41 -3.11
CA THR A 192 -10.11 -6.69 -4.02
C THR A 192 -9.00 -5.94 -3.29
N ASP A 193 -9.27 -5.52 -2.05
CA ASP A 193 -8.36 -4.77 -1.19
C ASP A 193 -8.67 -5.05 0.29
N ASP A 194 -7.92 -4.43 1.22
CA ASP A 194 -8.06 -4.66 2.65
C ASP A 194 -9.34 -4.00 3.21
N ALA A 195 -9.79 -2.91 2.59
CA ALA A 195 -11.05 -2.28 2.94
C ALA A 195 -12.23 -3.23 2.72
N SER A 196 -12.27 -3.92 1.57
CA SER A 196 -13.34 -4.88 1.27
C SER A 196 -13.39 -6.04 2.25
N VAL A 197 -12.26 -6.43 2.85
CA VAL A 197 -12.23 -7.44 3.93
C VAL A 197 -12.93 -6.91 5.20
N VAL A 198 -12.68 -5.64 5.54
CA VAL A 198 -13.32 -5.01 6.72
C VAL A 198 -14.82 -4.74 6.47
N GLU A 199 -15.20 -4.41 5.24
CA GLU A 199 -16.59 -4.23 4.84
C GLU A 199 -17.41 -5.53 4.97
N LEU A 200 -16.81 -6.71 4.81
CA LEU A 200 -17.49 -8.01 5.05
C LEU A 200 -17.95 -8.19 6.51
N LEU A 201 -17.34 -7.48 7.47
CA LEU A 201 -17.82 -7.42 8.85
C LEU A 201 -19.04 -6.49 9.04
N GLY A 202 -19.48 -5.78 7.99
CA GLY A 202 -20.46 -4.70 8.11
C GLY A 202 -19.89 -3.41 8.71
N HIS A 203 -18.57 -3.32 8.89
CA HIS A 203 -17.91 -2.11 9.41
C HIS A 203 -17.78 -1.06 8.31
N LYS A 204 -18.07 0.20 8.67
CA LYS A 204 -17.94 1.33 7.73
C LYS A 204 -16.47 1.71 7.55
N VAL A 205 -16.06 1.82 6.30
CA VAL A 205 -14.74 2.36 5.93
C VAL A 205 -14.91 3.77 5.40
N VAL A 206 -14.15 4.73 5.93
CA VAL A 206 -14.21 6.13 5.49
C VAL A 206 -13.10 6.46 4.50
N VAL A 207 -13.37 7.42 3.62
CA VAL A 207 -12.40 7.89 2.62
C VAL A 207 -11.72 9.15 3.13
N ALA A 208 -10.38 9.10 3.19
CA ALA A 208 -9.53 10.27 3.40
C ALA A 208 -8.98 10.77 2.06
N PRO A 209 -8.78 12.10 1.88
CA PRO A 209 -8.22 12.62 0.63
C PRO A 209 -6.83 12.09 0.35
N GLY A 210 -6.65 11.43 -0.80
CA GLY A 210 -5.37 11.01 -1.35
C GLY A 210 -4.67 12.12 -2.15
N ARG A 211 -3.75 11.71 -3.04
CA ARG A 211 -3.05 12.59 -3.99
C ARG A 211 -2.94 11.91 -5.34
N TYR A 212 -3.07 12.66 -6.42
CA TYR A 212 -2.94 12.08 -7.77
C TYR A 212 -1.52 11.62 -8.07
N GLU A 213 -0.51 12.24 -7.44
CA GLU A 213 0.89 11.84 -7.50
C GLU A 213 1.17 10.50 -6.81
N ASN A 214 0.29 10.05 -5.90
CA ASN A 214 0.39 8.75 -5.24
C ASN A 214 0.00 7.61 -6.18
N ILE A 215 0.64 7.56 -7.34
CA ILE A 215 0.43 6.52 -8.36
C ILE A 215 0.94 5.17 -7.88
N LYS A 216 0.34 4.12 -8.41
CA LYS A 216 0.86 2.74 -8.30
C LYS A 216 1.67 2.44 -9.55
N ILE A 217 2.97 2.30 -9.41
CA ILE A 217 3.86 1.95 -10.52
C ILE A 217 3.58 0.51 -10.95
N THR A 218 3.03 0.33 -12.15
CA THR A 218 2.60 -0.97 -12.68
C THR A 218 2.99 -1.21 -14.13
N THR A 219 3.26 -0.14 -14.87
CA THR A 219 3.63 -0.17 -16.28
C THR A 219 4.94 0.59 -16.52
N PRO A 220 5.61 0.42 -17.69
CA PRO A 220 6.79 1.23 -18.03
C PRO A 220 6.51 2.74 -18.06
N GLU A 221 5.32 3.14 -18.50
CA GLU A 221 4.91 4.55 -18.54
C GLU A 221 4.82 5.16 -17.14
N ASP A 222 4.37 4.35 -16.16
CA ASP A 222 4.35 4.78 -14.74
C ASP A 222 5.77 5.05 -14.21
N LEU A 223 6.79 4.29 -14.67
CA LEU A 223 8.19 4.53 -14.31
C LEU A 223 8.68 5.89 -14.82
N VAL A 224 8.39 6.21 -16.08
CA VAL A 224 8.76 7.51 -16.66
C VAL A 224 8.10 8.66 -15.88
N PHE A 225 6.84 8.51 -15.52
CA PHE A 225 6.15 9.50 -14.70
C PHE A 225 6.76 9.61 -13.29
N ALA A 226 7.12 8.47 -12.69
CA ALA A 226 7.77 8.41 -11.38
C ALA A 226 9.14 9.09 -11.37
N GLU A 227 9.94 8.94 -12.43
CA GLU A 227 11.23 9.62 -12.58
C GLU A 227 11.09 11.15 -12.58
N ASN A 228 10.06 11.66 -13.26
CA ASN A 228 9.76 13.09 -13.29
C ASN A 228 9.31 13.60 -11.90
N LEU A 229 8.46 12.84 -11.19
CA LEU A 229 8.04 13.19 -9.85
C LEU A 229 9.21 13.27 -8.86
N LEU A 230 10.16 12.32 -8.92
CA LEU A 230 11.36 12.37 -8.08
C LEU A 230 12.25 13.57 -8.43
N ALA A 231 12.43 13.87 -9.71
CA ALA A 231 13.20 15.04 -10.13
C ALA A 231 12.61 16.36 -9.61
N GLU A 232 11.28 16.48 -9.59
CA GLU A 232 10.59 17.65 -9.03
C GLU A 232 10.73 17.75 -7.51
N GLN A 233 10.73 16.60 -6.79
CA GLN A 233 10.93 16.57 -5.34
C GLN A 233 12.35 17.01 -4.97
N GLU A 234 13.38 16.44 -5.62
CA GLU A 234 14.78 16.82 -5.41
C GLU A 234 15.03 18.33 -5.64
N GLN A 235 14.38 18.94 -6.65
CA GLN A 235 14.47 20.37 -6.90
C GLN A 235 13.83 21.22 -5.79
N LYS A 236 12.80 20.72 -5.11
CA LYS A 236 12.13 21.41 -4.01
C LYS A 236 12.93 21.31 -2.71
N ASP A 237 13.53 20.14 -2.46
CA ASP A 237 14.30 19.84 -1.25
C ASP A 237 15.72 20.46 -1.30
N GLY A 238 16.25 20.70 -2.50
CA GLY A 238 17.56 21.36 -2.73
C GLY A 238 17.53 22.89 -2.72
N LYS A 239 16.37 23.51 -2.42
CA LYS A 239 16.21 24.95 -2.20
C LYS A 239 15.98 25.26 -0.72
#